data_b567bcb27b53423a36375c4c0d115261
#
_entry.id   b567bcb27b53423a36375c4c0d115261
#
_cell.length_a   1.000
_cell.length_b   1.000
_cell.length_c   1.000
_cell.angle_alpha   90.00
_cell.angle_beta   90.00
_cell.angle_gamma   90.00
#
_symmetry.space_group_name_H-M   'P 1'
#
loop_
_entity.id
_entity.type
_entity.pdbx_description
1 polymer ?
#
loop_
_entity_poly.entity_id
_entity_poly.type
_entity_poly.pdbx_seq_one_letter_code
_entity_poly.pdbx_strand_id
1 'polypeptide(L)'
;MTNYEKTKELVKETKKLYFDIFMMTLKETGTEIDFSDLDDGTVLMVKNSMALVDKAFDLALSQAKQNDEMSERLINIESKLDAVLARMNQ
;
A
#
# COMPACT_ATOMS: atom_id res chain seq x y z
N MET A 1 -9.25 11.22 8.59
CA MET A 1 -8.33 10.46 7.71
C MET A 1 -9.08 9.43 6.90
N THR A 2 -8.95 9.47 5.59
CA THR A 2 -9.53 8.44 4.70
C THR A 2 -8.75 7.12 4.82
N ASN A 3 -9.35 6.03 4.38
CA ASN A 3 -8.67 4.72 4.31
C ASN A 3 -7.44 4.78 3.39
N TYR A 4 -7.55 5.53 2.30
CA TYR A 4 -6.42 5.74 1.39
C TYR A 4 -5.24 6.43 2.08
N GLU A 5 -5.48 7.49 2.84
CA GLU A 5 -4.42 8.20 3.57
C GLU A 5 -3.77 7.35 4.64
N LYS A 6 -4.56 6.61 5.42
CA LYS A 6 -4.05 5.66 6.42
C LYS A 6 -3.20 4.57 5.79
N THR A 7 -3.68 4.00 4.69
CA THR A 7 -2.97 2.95 3.96
C THR A 7 -1.68 3.49 3.35
N LYS A 8 -1.69 4.70 2.84
CA LYS A 8 -0.50 5.36 2.29
C LYS A 8 0.59 5.53 3.35
N GLU A 9 0.23 5.95 4.55
CA GLU A 9 1.18 6.07 5.66
C GLU A 9 1.73 4.72 6.10
N LEU A 10 0.87 3.70 6.23
CA LEU A 10 1.28 2.34 6.56
C LEU A 10 2.23 1.75 5.51
N VAL A 11 1.94 1.98 4.24
CA VAL A 11 2.81 1.54 3.14
C VAL A 11 4.18 2.20 3.23
N LYS A 12 4.22 3.49 3.51
CA LYS A 12 5.48 4.23 3.66
C LYS A 12 6.32 3.69 4.81
N GLU A 13 5.72 3.46 5.97
CA GLU A 13 6.39 2.88 7.14
C GLU A 13 6.85 1.45 6.89
N THR A 14 6.02 0.65 6.24
CA THR A 14 6.32 -0.75 5.94
C THR A 14 7.47 -0.87 4.94
N LYS A 15 7.49 -0.03 3.91
CA LYS A 15 8.61 0.02 2.96
C LYS A 15 9.92 0.36 3.66
N LYS A 16 9.89 1.32 4.57
CA LYS A 16 11.06 1.71 5.34
C LYS A 16 11.57 0.57 6.21
N LEU A 17 10.69 -0.11 6.95
CA LEU A 17 11.03 -1.24 7.78
C LEU A 17 11.59 -2.41 6.95
N TYR A 18 10.97 -2.70 5.83
CA TYR A 18 11.44 -3.74 4.91
C TYR A 18 12.86 -3.44 4.41
N PHE A 19 13.08 -2.20 4.00
CA PHE A 19 14.40 -1.76 3.54
C PHE A 19 15.44 -1.85 4.65
N ASP A 20 15.12 -1.41 5.86
CA ASP A 20 16.01 -1.47 7.01
C ASP A 20 16.38 -2.91 7.38
N ILE A 21 15.41 -3.82 7.38
CA ILE A 21 15.63 -5.25 7.64
C ILE A 21 16.54 -5.85 6.55
N PHE A 22 16.26 -5.51 5.30
CA PHE A 22 17.06 -5.97 4.16
C PHE A 22 18.52 -5.52 4.29
N MET A 23 18.75 -4.25 4.60
CA MET A 23 20.09 -3.70 4.78
C MET A 23 20.80 -4.30 5.98
N MET A 24 20.12 -4.56 7.09
CA MET A 24 20.68 -5.24 8.26
C MET A 24 21.09 -6.66 7.94
N THR A 25 20.25 -7.42 7.23
CA THR A 25 20.56 -8.78 6.81
C THR A 25 21.80 -8.82 5.93
N LEU A 26 21.93 -7.87 5.04
CA LEU A 26 23.10 -7.74 4.17
C LEU A 26 24.38 -7.44 4.96
N LYS A 27 24.29 -6.60 6.00
CA LYS A 27 25.43 -6.29 6.88
C LYS A 27 25.87 -7.50 7.72
N GLU A 28 24.93 -8.30 8.23
CA GLU A 28 25.22 -9.47 9.06
C GLU A 28 25.94 -10.57 8.28
N THR A 29 25.77 -10.66 6.97
CA THR A 29 26.49 -11.60 6.12
C THR A 29 27.93 -11.18 5.82
N GLY A 30 28.41 -10.06 6.40
CA GLY A 30 29.78 -9.59 6.26
C GLY A 30 30.10 -8.98 4.91
N THR A 31 29.10 -8.80 4.08
CA THR A 31 29.23 -8.13 2.79
C THR A 31 28.92 -6.64 2.97
N GLU A 32 29.96 -5.81 2.96
CA GLU A 32 29.75 -4.43 2.54
C GLU A 32 29.25 -4.50 1.11
N ILE A 33 27.94 -4.22 0.94
CA ILE A 33 27.35 -4.37 -0.37
C ILE A 33 27.56 -3.08 -1.14
N ASP A 34 28.60 -3.11 -1.91
CA ASP A 34 28.64 -2.39 -3.15
C ASP A 34 27.80 -3.22 -4.15
N PHE A 35 26.68 -2.66 -4.62
CA PHE A 35 25.85 -3.31 -5.63
C PHE A 35 26.63 -3.68 -6.90
N SER A 36 27.81 -3.09 -7.11
CA SER A 36 28.71 -3.43 -8.21
C SER A 36 29.41 -4.78 -8.04
N ASP A 37 29.48 -5.31 -6.81
CA ASP A 37 30.13 -6.58 -6.51
C ASP A 37 29.16 -7.79 -6.53
N LEU A 38 27.86 -7.54 -6.69
CA LEU A 38 26.86 -8.59 -6.83
C LEU A 38 26.86 -9.13 -8.26
N ASP A 39 26.67 -10.43 -8.41
CA ASP A 39 26.47 -11.02 -9.73
C ASP A 39 25.14 -10.57 -10.34
N ASP A 40 25.01 -10.66 -11.66
CA ASP A 40 23.82 -10.20 -12.40
C ASP A 40 22.55 -10.93 -11.95
N GLY A 41 22.65 -12.20 -11.60
CA GLY A 41 21.52 -13.00 -11.13
C GLY A 41 21.01 -12.51 -9.78
N THR A 42 21.91 -12.19 -8.85
CA THR A 42 21.54 -11.65 -7.54
C THR A 42 20.91 -10.25 -7.67
N VAL A 43 21.48 -9.39 -8.49
CA VAL A 43 20.91 -8.05 -8.76
C VAL A 43 19.50 -8.17 -9.34
N LEU A 44 19.30 -9.07 -10.30
CA LEU A 44 17.98 -9.29 -10.90
C LEU A 44 16.96 -9.81 -9.87
N MET A 45 17.38 -10.72 -8.99
CA MET A 45 16.52 -11.25 -7.93
C MET A 45 16.09 -10.16 -6.95
N VAL A 46 17.00 -9.29 -6.54
CA VAL A 46 16.70 -8.15 -5.67
C VAL A 46 15.74 -7.19 -6.34
N LYS A 47 16.00 -6.80 -7.60
CA LYS A 47 15.11 -5.92 -8.35
C LYS A 47 13.71 -6.49 -8.50
N ASN A 48 13.60 -7.78 -8.82
CA ASN A 48 12.31 -8.44 -8.97
C ASN A 48 11.55 -8.53 -7.65
N SER A 49 12.24 -8.78 -6.54
CA SER A 49 11.63 -8.80 -5.22
C SER A 49 11.09 -7.43 -4.82
N MET A 50 11.85 -6.36 -5.08
CA MET A 50 11.41 -4.98 -4.82
C MET A 50 10.22 -4.60 -5.70
N ALA A 51 10.24 -4.97 -6.97
CA ALA A 51 9.13 -4.72 -7.88
C ALA A 51 7.84 -5.44 -7.44
N LEU A 52 7.96 -6.66 -6.94
CA LEU A 52 6.82 -7.42 -6.41
C LEU A 52 6.22 -6.73 -5.18
N VAL A 53 7.07 -6.28 -4.26
CA VAL A 53 6.64 -5.55 -3.06
C VAL A 53 5.93 -4.25 -3.46
N ASP A 54 6.48 -3.48 -4.40
CA ASP A 54 5.86 -2.25 -4.88
C ASP A 54 4.49 -2.51 -5.52
N LYS A 55 4.36 -3.56 -6.32
CA LYS A 55 3.06 -3.94 -6.91
C LYS A 55 2.04 -4.32 -5.84
N ALA A 56 2.44 -5.04 -4.81
CA ALA A 56 1.56 -5.40 -3.72
C ALA A 56 1.06 -4.17 -2.96
N PHE A 57 1.93 -3.19 -2.72
CA PHE A 57 1.56 -1.94 -2.07
C PHE A 57 0.65 -1.08 -2.97
N ASP A 58 0.92 -1.02 -4.26
CA ASP A 58 0.06 -0.30 -5.22
C ASP A 58 -1.34 -0.91 -5.25
N LEU A 59 -1.44 -2.23 -5.18
CA LEU A 59 -2.73 -2.91 -5.09
C LEU A 59 -3.47 -2.55 -3.81
N ALA A 60 -2.78 -2.54 -2.67
CA ALA A 60 -3.37 -2.16 -1.38
C ALA A 60 -3.89 -0.72 -1.41
N LEU A 61 -3.13 0.21 -1.99
CA LEU A 61 -3.53 1.61 -2.15
C LEU A 61 -4.75 1.74 -3.06
N SER A 62 -4.77 1.01 -4.17
CA SER A 62 -5.90 0.99 -5.10
C SER A 62 -7.17 0.48 -4.42
N GLN A 63 -7.08 -0.58 -3.63
CA GLN A 63 -8.22 -1.13 -2.87
C GLN A 63 -8.72 -0.13 -1.82
N ALA A 64 -7.82 0.54 -1.11
CA ALA A 64 -8.19 1.55 -0.12
C ALA A 64 -8.94 2.71 -0.76
N LYS A 65 -8.49 3.15 -1.94
CA LYS A 65 -9.18 4.20 -2.71
C LYS A 65 -10.57 3.76 -3.15
N GLN A 66 -10.71 2.54 -3.65
CA GLN A 66 -12.01 1.99 -4.03
C GLN A 66 -12.95 1.88 -2.84
N ASN A 67 -12.44 1.50 -1.67
CA ASN A 67 -13.23 1.45 -0.44
C ASN A 67 -13.74 2.83 -0.02
N ASP A 68 -12.92 3.87 -0.14
CA ASP A 68 -13.33 5.25 0.15
C ASP A 68 -14.42 5.71 -0.82
N GLU A 69 -14.29 5.44 -2.10
CA GLU A 69 -15.30 5.76 -3.12
C GLU A 69 -16.61 5.02 -2.86
N MET A 70 -16.53 3.75 -2.48
CA MET A 70 -17.71 2.95 -2.14
C MET A 70 -18.42 3.49 -0.90
N SER A 71 -17.67 3.91 0.12
CA SER A 71 -18.21 4.52 1.33
C SER A 71 -18.94 5.82 1.02
N GLU A 72 -18.39 6.66 0.15
CA GLU A 72 -19.06 7.89 -0.30
C GLU A 72 -20.36 7.59 -1.04
N ARG A 73 -20.35 6.60 -1.92
CA ARG A 73 -21.57 6.17 -2.63
C ARG A 73 -22.66 5.67 -1.69
N LEU A 74 -22.27 4.90 -0.66
CA LEU A 74 -23.19 4.38 0.34
C LEU A 74 -23.81 5.53 1.15
N ILE A 75 -23.03 6.50 1.58
CA ILE A 75 -23.50 7.69 2.28
C ILE A 75 -24.50 8.47 1.41
N ASN A 76 -24.21 8.65 0.13
CA ASN A 76 -25.09 9.33 -0.79
C ASN A 76 -26.41 8.57 -1.00
N ILE A 77 -26.36 7.25 -1.09
CA ILE A 77 -27.56 6.40 -1.20
C ILE A 77 -28.41 6.50 0.06
N GLU A 78 -27.81 6.42 1.25
CA GLU A 78 -28.50 6.57 2.52
C GLU A 78 -29.17 7.93 2.64
N SER A 79 -28.48 8.99 2.26
CA SER A 79 -29.03 10.36 2.26
C SER A 79 -30.24 10.49 1.35
N LYS A 80 -30.18 9.93 0.15
CA LYS A 80 -31.31 9.93 -0.79
C LYS A 80 -32.47 9.08 -0.29
N LEU A 81 -32.18 7.94 0.32
CA LEU A 81 -33.21 7.06 0.90
C LEU A 81 -33.91 7.76 2.05
N ASP A 82 -33.19 8.42 2.94
CA ASP A 82 -33.77 9.19 4.05
C ASP A 82 -34.68 10.30 3.54
N ALA A 83 -34.29 10.99 2.47
CA ALA A 83 -35.12 12.02 1.86
C ALA A 83 -36.42 11.44 1.28
N VAL A 84 -36.37 10.28 0.66
CA VAL A 84 -37.57 9.60 0.14
C VAL A 84 -38.49 9.17 1.28
N LEU A 85 -37.93 8.58 2.35
CA LEU A 85 -38.68 8.16 3.53
C LEU A 85 -39.34 9.34 4.23
N ALA A 86 -38.68 10.49 4.33
CA ALA A 86 -39.25 11.70 4.90
C ALA A 86 -40.43 12.21 4.07
N ARG A 87 -40.40 12.13 2.74
CA ARG A 87 -41.53 12.46 1.86
C ARG A 87 -42.72 11.50 2.03
N MET A 88 -42.44 10.22 2.21
CA MET A 88 -43.48 9.21 2.39
C MET A 88 -44.22 9.36 3.72
N ASN A 89 -43.57 9.91 4.74
CA ASN A 89 -44.16 10.13 6.07
C ASN A 89 -44.89 11.43 6.23
N GLN A 90 -44.97 12.24 5.18
CA GLN A 90 -45.82 13.44 5.11
C GLN A 90 -47.22 13.06 4.59
#